data_11ef2466759efc886c55b4ac254af73a
#
_entry.id   11ef2466759efc886c55b4ac254af73a
#
_cell.length_a   1.000
_cell.length_b   1.000
_cell.length_c   1.000
_cell.angle_alpha   90.00
_cell.angle_beta   90.00
_cell.angle_gamma   90.00
#
_symmetry.space_group_name_H-M   'P 1'
#
loop_
_entity.id
_entity.type
_entity.pdbx_description
1 polymer ?
#
loop_
_entity_poly.entity_id
_entity_poly.type
_entity_poly.pdbx_seq_one_letter_code
_entity_poly.pdbx_strand_id
1 'polypeptide(L)'
;MKVSLNWIRDYVQLPEDMDLKRLAYDLTMSTVEVEDATDLGASFHDMVVGQIREVLPHPNADKLRICRTDIGGGDIKEIVCGGSNLRDGMKVAVALPGSVCRWHGEGEPVEIKKSKLRGVDSYGMICGAVEIGLADLFPTDGEAVILDLSDFDAPAGT
;
A
#
# COMPACT_ATOMS: atom_id res chain seq x y z
N MET A 1 12.59 -2.89 -23.80
CA MET A 1 12.65 -1.51 -23.22
C MET A 1 11.39 -1.30 -22.39
N LYS A 2 11.49 -0.74 -21.17
CA LYS A 2 10.30 -0.38 -20.36
C LYS A 2 10.10 1.13 -20.45
N VAL A 3 8.85 1.56 -20.60
CA VAL A 3 8.46 2.97 -20.69
C VAL A 3 7.32 3.24 -19.69
N SER A 4 7.43 4.33 -18.93
CA SER A 4 6.39 4.76 -18.00
C SER A 4 5.41 5.68 -18.71
N LEU A 5 4.11 5.39 -18.61
CA LEU A 5 3.07 6.29 -19.13
C LEU A 5 3.02 7.63 -18.40
N ASN A 6 3.40 7.67 -17.13
CA ASN A 6 3.50 8.94 -16.41
C ASN A 6 4.59 9.84 -17.00
N TRP A 7 5.72 9.27 -17.44
CA TRP A 7 6.74 10.03 -18.16
C TRP A 7 6.28 10.48 -19.54
N ILE A 8 5.54 9.62 -20.25
CA ILE A 8 5.00 10.01 -21.58
C ILE A 8 4.07 11.21 -21.47
N ARG A 9 3.28 11.30 -20.38
CA ARG A 9 2.36 12.43 -20.15
C ARG A 9 3.05 13.79 -20.04
N ASP A 10 4.32 13.82 -19.68
CA ASP A 10 5.11 15.07 -19.66
C ASP A 10 5.36 15.62 -21.08
N TYR A 11 5.25 14.80 -22.10
CA TYR A 11 5.55 15.14 -23.49
C TYR A 11 4.34 15.06 -24.43
N VAL A 12 3.34 14.25 -24.07
CA VAL A 12 2.17 13.97 -24.92
C VAL A 12 0.90 14.02 -24.08
N GLN A 13 -0.13 14.69 -24.58
CA GLN A 13 -1.46 14.65 -23.96
C GLN A 13 -2.10 13.29 -24.21
N LEU A 14 -2.27 12.50 -23.14
CA LEU A 14 -2.98 11.23 -23.16
C LEU A 14 -4.35 11.42 -22.50
N PRO A 15 -5.42 10.74 -23.02
CA PRO A 15 -6.72 10.74 -22.36
C PRO A 15 -6.64 10.24 -20.91
N GLU A 16 -7.46 10.79 -20.01
CA GLU A 16 -7.50 10.37 -18.60
C GLU A 16 -8.07 8.96 -18.44
N ASP A 17 -9.04 8.62 -19.27
CA ASP A 17 -9.75 7.32 -19.28
C ASP A 17 -9.14 6.29 -20.25
N MET A 18 -7.86 6.43 -20.56
CA MET A 18 -7.18 5.58 -21.53
C MET A 18 -7.11 4.12 -21.07
N ASP A 19 -7.68 3.23 -21.88
CA ASP A 19 -7.52 1.78 -21.70
C ASP A 19 -6.10 1.35 -22.07
N LEU A 20 -5.35 0.85 -21.07
CA LEU A 20 -3.98 0.40 -21.23
C LEU A 20 -3.83 -0.73 -22.26
N LYS A 21 -4.77 -1.67 -22.30
CA LYS A 21 -4.75 -2.80 -23.24
C LYS A 21 -5.00 -2.31 -24.67
N ARG A 22 -5.90 -1.37 -24.82
CA ARG A 22 -6.21 -0.75 -26.12
C ARG A 22 -4.99 0.03 -26.62
N LEU A 23 -4.33 0.82 -25.77
CA LEU A 23 -3.11 1.54 -26.14
C LEU A 23 -2.01 0.58 -26.57
N ALA A 24 -1.77 -0.49 -25.82
CA ALA A 24 -0.77 -1.50 -26.14
C ALA A 24 -1.04 -2.14 -27.53
N TYR A 25 -2.30 -2.45 -27.81
CA TYR A 25 -2.71 -2.98 -29.14
C TYR A 25 -2.46 -1.95 -30.25
N ASP A 26 -2.90 -0.71 -30.09
CA ASP A 26 -2.76 0.34 -31.10
C ASP A 26 -1.28 0.65 -31.40
N LEU A 27 -0.41 0.66 -30.37
CA LEU A 27 1.03 0.80 -30.52
C LEU A 27 1.64 -0.37 -31.30
N THR A 28 1.26 -1.59 -30.96
CA THR A 28 1.74 -2.80 -31.64
C THR A 28 1.35 -2.79 -33.12
N MET A 29 0.14 -2.35 -33.43
CA MET A 29 -0.36 -2.34 -34.80
C MET A 29 0.19 -1.18 -35.65
N SER A 30 0.67 -0.11 -35.02
CA SER A 30 1.08 1.10 -35.76
C SER A 30 2.57 1.41 -35.72
N THR A 31 3.31 1.00 -34.69
CA THR A 31 4.69 1.45 -34.47
C THR A 31 5.64 0.34 -34.00
N VAL A 32 5.47 -0.12 -32.76
CA VAL A 32 6.36 -1.07 -32.07
C VAL A 32 5.56 -2.12 -31.32
N GLU A 33 6.05 -3.33 -31.30
CA GLU A 33 5.43 -4.40 -30.51
C GLU A 33 5.51 -4.10 -29.02
N VAL A 34 4.34 -4.16 -28.35
CA VAL A 34 4.22 -4.08 -26.89
C VAL A 34 4.02 -5.48 -26.35
N GLU A 35 5.06 -6.02 -25.73
CA GLU A 35 5.09 -7.39 -25.21
C GLU A 35 4.23 -7.50 -23.92
N ASP A 36 4.23 -6.45 -23.09
CA ASP A 36 3.48 -6.41 -21.84
C ASP A 36 3.08 -4.98 -21.48
N ALA A 37 1.96 -4.84 -20.77
CA ALA A 37 1.46 -3.57 -20.25
C ALA A 37 0.89 -3.78 -18.85
N THR A 38 1.62 -3.32 -17.84
CA THR A 38 1.29 -3.52 -16.43
C THR A 38 0.77 -2.24 -15.80
N ASP A 39 -0.41 -2.30 -15.17
CA ASP A 39 -0.92 -1.26 -14.28
C ASP A 39 -0.44 -1.54 -12.86
N LEU A 40 0.54 -0.76 -12.40
CA LEU A 40 1.08 -0.91 -11.05
C LEU A 40 0.05 -0.52 -9.96
N GLY A 41 -0.88 0.39 -10.28
CA GLY A 41 -1.93 0.82 -9.36
C GLY A 41 -2.99 -0.25 -9.09
N ALA A 42 -3.22 -1.15 -10.04
CA ALA A 42 -4.26 -2.18 -9.91
C ALA A 42 -4.06 -3.14 -8.74
N SER A 43 -2.83 -3.27 -8.24
CA SER A 43 -2.51 -4.12 -7.07
C SER A 43 -2.83 -3.46 -5.72
N PHE A 44 -3.12 -2.16 -5.70
CA PHE A 44 -3.35 -1.39 -4.46
C PHE A 44 -4.83 -1.09 -4.20
N HIS A 45 -5.72 -1.97 -4.68
CA HIS A 45 -7.15 -1.82 -4.41
C HIS A 45 -7.46 -1.84 -2.90
N ASP A 46 -8.28 -0.90 -2.44
CA ASP A 46 -8.61 -0.70 -1.02
C ASP A 46 -7.38 -0.48 -0.11
N MET A 47 -6.31 0.09 -0.65
CA MET A 47 -5.16 0.56 0.13
C MET A 47 -5.12 2.08 0.13
N VAL A 48 -4.75 2.65 1.27
CA VAL A 48 -4.64 4.10 1.44
C VAL A 48 -3.36 4.47 2.21
N VAL A 49 -2.92 5.70 2.04
CA VAL A 49 -1.95 6.31 2.96
C VAL A 49 -2.68 6.63 4.26
N GLY A 50 -2.26 6.04 5.37
CA GLY A 50 -2.74 6.38 6.71
C GLY A 50 -1.74 7.22 7.47
N GLN A 51 -2.20 8.02 8.43
CA GLN A 51 -1.32 8.71 9.37
C GLN A 51 -1.57 8.21 10.79
N ILE A 52 -0.55 7.61 11.40
CA ILE A 52 -0.61 7.18 12.80
C ILE A 52 -0.70 8.42 13.69
N ARG A 53 -1.79 8.58 14.42
CA ARG A 53 -1.98 9.66 15.38
C ARG A 53 -1.41 9.32 16.74
N GLU A 54 -1.49 8.05 17.14
CA GLU A 54 -1.04 7.58 18.44
C GLU A 54 -0.70 6.09 18.38
N VAL A 55 0.41 5.70 19.04
CA VAL A 55 0.83 4.31 19.20
C VAL A 55 0.69 3.90 20.67
N LEU A 56 -0.19 2.94 20.94
CA LEU A 56 -0.49 2.44 22.28
C LEU A 56 0.05 1.01 22.48
N PRO A 57 0.44 0.64 23.70
CA PRO A 57 0.80 -0.75 24.00
C PRO A 57 -0.42 -1.66 23.89
N HIS A 58 -0.22 -2.88 23.41
CA HIS A 58 -1.28 -3.87 23.35
C HIS A 58 -1.44 -4.54 24.74
N PRO A 59 -2.66 -4.65 25.29
CA PRO A 59 -2.87 -5.13 26.68
C PRO A 59 -2.47 -6.61 26.89
N ASN A 60 -2.49 -7.42 25.84
CA ASN A 60 -2.30 -8.88 25.92
C ASN A 60 -1.13 -9.39 25.04
N ALA A 61 -0.24 -8.49 24.58
CA ALA A 61 0.89 -8.89 23.72
C ALA A 61 2.01 -7.85 23.69
N ASP A 62 3.19 -8.23 24.16
CA ASP A 62 4.34 -7.33 24.33
C ASP A 62 4.89 -6.80 22.99
N LYS A 63 4.79 -7.61 21.92
CA LYS A 63 5.30 -7.27 20.58
C LYS A 63 4.28 -6.55 19.69
N LEU A 64 3.02 -6.42 20.13
CA LEU A 64 1.99 -5.73 19.36
C LEU A 64 1.75 -4.32 19.90
N ARG A 65 1.31 -3.47 19.00
CA ARG A 65 0.88 -2.08 19.30
C ARG A 65 -0.51 -1.87 18.72
N ILE A 66 -1.28 -0.99 19.34
CA ILE A 66 -2.54 -0.47 18.81
C ILE A 66 -2.23 0.89 18.20
N CYS A 67 -2.36 0.99 16.88
CA CYS A 67 -2.13 2.23 16.15
C CYS A 67 -3.48 2.90 15.87
N ARG A 68 -3.71 4.09 16.43
CA ARG A 68 -4.84 4.94 16.07
C ARG A 68 -4.46 5.70 14.81
N THR A 69 -4.98 5.25 13.68
CA THR A 69 -4.55 5.67 12.36
C THR A 69 -5.69 6.41 11.65
N ASP A 70 -5.41 7.62 11.21
CA ASP A 70 -6.26 8.40 10.33
C ASP A 70 -6.13 7.84 8.91
N ILE A 71 -7.21 7.35 8.36
CA ILE A 71 -7.28 6.76 7.01
C ILE A 71 -7.86 7.70 5.96
N GLY A 72 -7.97 8.99 6.30
CA GLY A 72 -8.48 10.05 5.45
C GLY A 72 -9.73 10.71 6.00
N GLY A 73 -9.85 12.02 5.77
CA GLY A 73 -11.00 12.80 6.22
C GLY A 73 -11.18 12.88 7.75
N GLY A 74 -10.18 12.54 8.55
CA GLY A 74 -10.26 12.47 10.00
C GLY A 74 -10.91 11.19 10.54
N ASP A 75 -11.13 10.19 9.68
CA ASP A 75 -11.64 8.87 10.11
C ASP A 75 -10.51 8.05 10.75
N ILE A 76 -10.54 7.98 12.08
CA ILE A 76 -9.52 7.27 12.87
C ILE A 76 -9.95 5.83 13.12
N LYS A 77 -9.10 4.89 12.73
CA LYS A 77 -9.28 3.46 12.97
C LYS A 77 -8.20 2.93 13.91
N GLU A 78 -8.58 1.96 14.73
CA GLU A 78 -7.62 1.19 15.53
C GLU A 78 -7.14 0.00 14.69
N ILE A 79 -5.83 -0.09 14.53
CA ILE A 79 -5.17 -1.16 13.78
C ILE A 79 -4.08 -1.75 14.65
N VAL A 80 -4.15 -3.05 14.89
CA VAL A 80 -3.12 -3.77 15.64
C VAL A 80 -1.98 -4.11 14.71
N CYS A 81 -0.76 -3.73 15.09
CA CYS A 81 0.44 -3.91 14.28
C CYS A 81 1.61 -4.41 15.13
N GLY A 82 2.43 -5.30 14.54
CA GLY A 82 3.67 -5.81 15.13
C GLY A 82 4.93 -5.13 14.62
N GLY A 83 4.79 -4.00 13.93
CA GLY A 83 5.92 -3.28 13.35
C GLY A 83 6.93 -2.78 14.39
N SER A 84 8.22 -2.87 14.03
CA SER A 84 9.33 -2.50 14.92
C SER A 84 9.63 -0.99 14.93
N ASN A 85 9.26 -0.27 13.86
CA ASN A 85 9.58 1.14 13.64
C ASN A 85 8.38 2.10 13.81
N LEU A 86 7.30 1.64 14.46
CA LEU A 86 6.09 2.44 14.64
C LEU A 86 6.34 3.66 15.53
N ARG A 87 5.82 4.83 15.10
CA ARG A 87 5.86 6.08 15.86
C ARG A 87 4.66 6.98 15.57
N ASP A 88 4.36 7.86 16.50
CA ASP A 88 3.33 8.89 16.31
C ASP A 88 3.70 9.81 15.14
N GLY A 89 2.72 10.20 14.35
CA GLY A 89 2.89 11.06 13.18
C GLY A 89 3.34 10.34 11.91
N MET A 90 3.75 9.07 11.98
CA MET A 90 4.24 8.29 10.84
C MET A 90 3.15 8.11 9.79
N LYS A 91 3.48 8.38 8.52
CA LYS A 91 2.63 7.99 7.39
C LYS A 91 2.97 6.56 6.97
N VAL A 92 1.95 5.75 6.72
CA VAL A 92 2.06 4.32 6.47
C VAL A 92 1.11 3.87 5.37
N ALA A 93 1.44 2.75 4.71
CA ALA A 93 0.47 2.09 3.85
C ALA A 93 -0.50 1.27 4.70
N VAL A 94 -1.79 1.52 4.50
CA VAL A 94 -2.88 0.82 5.20
C VAL A 94 -3.70 0.01 4.21
N ALA A 95 -3.73 -1.29 4.40
CA ALA A 95 -4.63 -2.19 3.71
C ALA A 95 -5.97 -2.22 4.45
N LEU A 96 -7.01 -1.68 3.83
CA LEU A 96 -8.38 -1.68 4.35
C LEU A 96 -9.03 -3.06 4.17
N PRO A 97 -10.12 -3.37 4.88
CA PRO A 97 -10.88 -4.58 4.63
C PRO A 97 -11.35 -4.66 3.18
N GLY A 98 -11.04 -5.78 2.49
CA GLY A 98 -11.27 -5.98 1.05
C GLY A 98 -9.98 -5.96 0.23
N SER A 99 -8.93 -5.31 0.71
CA SER A 99 -7.63 -5.33 0.05
C SER A 99 -6.97 -6.70 0.14
N VAL A 100 -5.98 -6.93 -0.72
CA VAL A 100 -5.25 -8.20 -0.81
C VAL A 100 -3.76 -7.95 -0.57
N CYS A 101 -3.19 -8.66 0.39
CA CYS A 101 -1.77 -8.61 0.73
C CYS A 101 -1.14 -9.98 0.71
N ARG A 102 0.18 -10.06 0.61
CA ARG A 102 0.94 -11.30 0.80
C ARG A 102 1.61 -11.29 2.17
N TRP A 103 1.29 -12.27 3.00
CA TRP A 103 1.86 -12.35 4.33
C TRP A 103 3.39 -12.51 4.24
N HIS A 104 4.12 -11.58 4.84
CA HIS A 104 5.59 -11.50 4.72
C HIS A 104 6.13 -11.47 3.28
N GLY A 105 5.31 -11.06 2.30
CA GLY A 105 5.71 -11.02 0.89
C GLY A 105 5.72 -12.37 0.17
N GLU A 106 5.36 -13.44 0.84
CA GLU A 106 5.39 -14.80 0.32
C GLU A 106 4.02 -15.49 0.37
N GLY A 107 3.87 -16.57 -0.38
CA GLY A 107 2.67 -17.39 -0.39
C GLY A 107 1.51 -16.81 -1.20
N GLU A 108 0.33 -17.40 -0.99
CA GLU A 108 -0.89 -16.97 -1.66
C GLU A 108 -1.38 -15.63 -1.11
N PRO A 109 -1.96 -14.78 -1.98
CA PRO A 109 -2.58 -13.53 -1.57
C PRO A 109 -3.71 -13.77 -0.56
N VAL A 110 -3.75 -12.96 0.50
CA VAL A 110 -4.76 -13.04 1.56
C VAL A 110 -5.59 -11.78 1.57
N GLU A 111 -6.91 -11.93 1.54
CA GLU A 111 -7.86 -10.83 1.70
C GLU A 111 -7.84 -10.31 3.15
N ILE A 112 -7.61 -9.03 3.31
CA ILE A 112 -7.62 -8.37 4.61
C ILE A 112 -9.07 -8.18 5.08
N LYS A 113 -9.31 -8.55 6.34
CA LYS A 113 -10.64 -8.44 6.98
C LYS A 113 -10.49 -7.77 8.34
N LYS A 114 -11.58 -7.18 8.81
CA LYS A 114 -11.66 -6.81 10.23
C LYS A 114 -11.45 -8.05 11.07
N SER A 115 -10.52 -8.01 11.99
CA SER A 115 -10.11 -9.16 12.79
C SER A 115 -9.95 -8.78 14.25
N LYS A 116 -9.97 -9.78 15.11
CA LYS A 116 -9.68 -9.61 16.53
C LYS A 116 -8.34 -10.27 16.86
N LEU A 117 -7.35 -9.46 17.19
CA LEU A 117 -6.01 -9.91 17.50
C LEU A 117 -5.79 -9.86 19.01
N ARG A 118 -5.64 -11.02 19.64
CA ARG A 118 -5.47 -11.18 21.09
C ARG A 118 -6.44 -10.37 21.95
N GLY A 119 -7.71 -10.27 21.49
CA GLY A 119 -8.78 -9.61 22.20
C GLY A 119 -9.03 -8.13 21.81
N VAL A 120 -8.19 -7.54 20.97
CA VAL A 120 -8.36 -6.19 20.44
C VAL A 120 -8.81 -6.23 18.97
N ASP A 121 -9.81 -5.44 18.64
CA ASP A 121 -10.30 -5.34 17.26
C ASP A 121 -9.30 -4.55 16.39
N SER A 122 -9.04 -5.04 15.19
CA SER A 122 -8.17 -4.40 14.19
C SER A 122 -8.94 -4.13 12.90
N TYR A 123 -8.91 -2.89 12.46
CA TYR A 123 -9.56 -2.44 11.22
C TYR A 123 -8.55 -2.39 10.07
N GLY A 124 -8.25 -3.54 9.48
CA GLY A 124 -7.26 -3.61 8.41
C GLY A 124 -5.85 -3.95 8.90
N MET A 125 -4.86 -3.64 8.09
CA MET A 125 -3.45 -3.95 8.34
C MET A 125 -2.55 -2.77 7.94
N ILE A 126 -1.59 -2.42 8.79
CA ILE A 126 -0.47 -1.54 8.44
C ILE A 126 0.60 -2.41 7.81
N CYS A 127 1.05 -2.05 6.60
CA CYS A 127 1.86 -2.93 5.76
C CYS A 127 3.34 -2.54 5.74
N GLY A 128 4.21 -3.54 5.70
CA GLY A 128 5.56 -3.40 5.22
C GLY A 128 5.63 -3.42 3.68
N ALA A 129 6.74 -3.00 3.12
CA ALA A 129 6.94 -2.96 1.66
C ALA A 129 6.82 -4.36 1.02
N VAL A 130 7.28 -5.39 1.71
CA VAL A 130 7.24 -6.78 1.22
C VAL A 130 5.81 -7.30 1.03
N GLU A 131 4.89 -6.92 1.92
CA GLU A 131 3.51 -7.42 1.94
C GLU A 131 2.65 -6.88 0.81
N ILE A 132 3.05 -5.74 0.24
CA ILE A 132 2.36 -5.05 -0.85
C ILE A 132 3.16 -5.04 -2.17
N GLY A 133 4.26 -5.85 -2.23
CA GLY A 133 5.05 -6.02 -3.46
C GLY A 133 5.95 -4.84 -3.81
N LEU A 134 6.30 -4.00 -2.85
CA LEU A 134 7.16 -2.83 -3.05
C LEU A 134 8.59 -3.01 -2.48
N ALA A 135 9.01 -4.23 -2.13
CA ALA A 135 10.31 -4.50 -1.53
C ALA A 135 11.49 -4.04 -2.38
N ASP A 136 11.39 -4.16 -3.72
CA ASP A 136 12.45 -3.72 -4.64
C ASP A 136 12.62 -2.20 -4.70
N LEU A 137 11.54 -1.45 -4.43
CA LEU A 137 11.54 0.01 -4.42
C LEU A 137 11.87 0.59 -3.04
N PHE A 138 11.48 -0.12 -1.99
CA PHE A 138 11.67 0.26 -0.59
C PHE A 138 12.32 -0.90 0.17
N PRO A 139 13.61 -1.17 -0.08
CA PRO A 139 14.33 -2.20 0.65
C PRO A 139 14.41 -1.83 2.14
N THR A 140 14.10 -2.78 3.01
CA THR A 140 14.15 -2.60 4.46
C THR A 140 15.09 -3.62 5.09
N ASP A 141 15.92 -3.17 6.02
CA ASP A 141 16.77 -4.02 6.82
C ASP A 141 16.07 -4.34 8.15
N GLY A 142 15.81 -5.61 8.39
CA GLY A 142 15.23 -6.09 9.64
C GLY A 142 13.86 -6.74 9.51
N GLU A 143 13.45 -7.41 10.60
CA GLU A 143 12.15 -8.07 10.69
C GLU A 143 11.04 -7.08 11.03
N ALA A 144 9.86 -7.28 10.44
CA ALA A 144 8.63 -6.53 10.74
C ALA A 144 8.77 -5.00 10.60
N VAL A 145 9.55 -4.52 9.63
CA VAL A 145 9.68 -3.08 9.34
C VAL A 145 8.50 -2.61 8.50
N ILE A 146 7.77 -1.64 9.00
CA ILE A 146 6.66 -1.00 8.29
C ILE A 146 7.18 0.00 7.27
N LEU A 147 6.52 0.06 6.11
CA LEU A 147 6.81 1.04 5.07
C LEU A 147 6.52 2.46 5.57
N ASP A 148 7.58 3.25 5.70
CA ASP A 148 7.49 4.65 6.12
C ASP A 148 7.31 5.56 4.91
N LEU A 149 6.16 6.20 4.84
CA LEU A 149 5.78 7.14 3.78
C LEU A 149 5.83 8.60 4.25
N SER A 150 6.48 8.89 5.38
CA SER A 150 6.47 10.23 6.00
C SER A 150 7.13 11.31 5.12
N ASP A 151 8.09 10.93 4.28
CA ASP A 151 8.79 11.84 3.38
C ASP A 151 8.00 12.16 2.09
N PHE A 152 6.89 11.48 1.87
CA PHE A 152 6.05 11.72 0.69
C PHE A 152 4.97 12.75 0.98
N ASP A 153 4.76 13.67 0.03
CA ASP A 153 3.66 14.63 0.08
C ASP A 153 2.34 13.96 -0.35
N ALA A 154 1.86 13.06 0.50
CA ALA A 154 0.59 12.37 0.32
C ALA A 154 -0.23 12.53 1.60
N PRO A 155 -1.42 13.15 1.53
CA PRO A 155 -2.32 13.26 2.68
C PRO A 155 -2.92 11.89 3.03
N ALA A 156 -3.38 11.76 4.28
CA ALA A 156 -4.13 10.57 4.69
C ALA A 156 -5.39 10.40 3.83
N GLY A 157 -5.64 9.17 3.37
CA GLY A 157 -6.77 8.83 2.50
C GLY A 157 -6.45 8.85 1.00
N THR A 158 -5.19 9.19 0.64
CA THR A 158 -4.74 9.07 -0.76
C THR A 158 -4.61 7.62 -1.15
#